data_fd5052fc2adc676649a6bf7089af280b
#
_entry.id   fd5052fc2adc676649a6bf7089af280b
#
_cell.length_a   1.000
_cell.length_b   1.000
_cell.length_c   1.000
_cell.angle_alpha   90.00
_cell.angle_beta   90.00
_cell.angle_gamma   90.00
#
_symmetry.space_group_name_H-M   'P 1'
#
loop_
_entity.id
_entity.type
_entity.pdbx_description
1 polymer ?
#
loop_
_entity_poly.entity_id
_entity_poly.type
_entity_poly.pdbx_seq_one_letter_code
_entity_poly.pdbx_strand_id
1 'polypeptide(L)'
;MKQYASVHMFKIKLHNSKVRKKEIFEPIDPSNVRMYLCGPTVYDRAHLGNARNVIVFDVLFRFFREVFGARYVKYVRNFTDIDDKINQRAKDIGKEIKVITDETIAWYLEDMELLGNLVPSEMPKATDFVPQMILMIEGLIKSDHAYEAQGHVMFSVESYKDYGSLSGRSIEDMLAGARVEIAPYKVNPLDFVLWKPSSDDLPGWESPWGRGRPGWHLECSAMTHELLGESFDIHGGGNDLMFPHHENELAQSKCCFPSGGF
;
A
#
# COMPACT_ATOMS: atom_id res chain seq x y z
N MET A 1 -14.29 7.80 -32.19
CA MET A 1 -12.99 8.44 -32.50
C MET A 1 -12.93 9.96 -32.39
N LYS A 2 -13.98 10.67 -31.94
CA LYS A 2 -14.02 12.16 -31.90
C LYS A 2 -13.81 12.79 -30.50
N GLN A 3 -13.66 11.99 -29.43
CA GLN A 3 -13.59 12.50 -28.04
C GLN A 3 -12.16 12.71 -27.52
N TYR A 4 -11.15 12.13 -28.18
CA TYR A 4 -9.73 12.30 -27.79
C TYR A 4 -9.07 13.60 -28.28
N ALA A 5 -9.71 14.35 -29.19
CA ALA A 5 -9.14 15.58 -29.75
C ALA A 5 -9.12 16.78 -28.77
N SER A 6 -9.89 16.73 -27.68
CA SER A 6 -9.95 17.81 -26.68
C SER A 6 -8.96 17.67 -25.50
N VAL A 7 -8.36 16.50 -25.30
CA VAL A 7 -7.43 16.22 -24.18
C VAL A 7 -6.11 17.00 -24.32
N HIS A 8 -5.72 17.38 -25.52
CA HIS A 8 -4.49 18.15 -25.75
C HIS A 8 -4.56 19.65 -25.34
N MET A 9 -5.71 20.15 -24.91
CA MET A 9 -5.88 21.57 -24.59
C MET A 9 -5.45 21.93 -23.16
N PHE A 10 -5.36 20.99 -22.23
CA PHE A 10 -4.98 21.26 -20.84
C PHE A 10 -3.82 20.38 -20.39
N LYS A 11 -2.71 21.02 -19.97
CA LYS A 11 -1.58 20.33 -19.34
C LYS A 11 -1.90 20.09 -17.86
N ILE A 12 -2.22 18.86 -17.49
CA ILE A 12 -2.41 18.46 -16.11
C ILE A 12 -1.04 18.48 -15.42
N LYS A 13 -0.92 19.16 -14.27
CA LYS A 13 0.30 19.18 -13.47
C LYS A 13 -0.01 18.65 -12.08
N LEU A 14 0.68 17.58 -11.69
CA LEU A 14 0.60 16.99 -10.36
C LEU A 14 1.93 17.16 -9.63
N HIS A 15 1.87 17.28 -8.30
CA HIS A 15 3.07 17.21 -7.47
C HIS A 15 3.51 15.77 -7.34
N ASN A 16 4.72 15.47 -7.82
CA ASN A 16 5.33 14.15 -7.67
C ASN A 16 6.27 14.18 -6.46
N SER A 17 5.95 13.39 -5.43
CA SER A 17 6.71 13.34 -4.18
C SER A 17 8.13 12.81 -4.38
N LYS A 18 8.35 11.89 -5.32
CA LYS A 18 9.66 11.31 -5.64
C LYS A 18 10.66 12.35 -6.11
N VAL A 19 10.23 13.28 -6.98
CA VAL A 19 11.08 14.34 -7.52
C VAL A 19 10.82 15.69 -6.86
N ARG A 20 9.88 15.77 -5.91
CA ARG A 20 9.53 16.96 -5.10
C ARG A 20 9.17 18.20 -5.90
N LYS A 21 8.58 18.03 -7.07
CA LYS A 21 8.16 19.13 -7.94
C LYS A 21 6.85 18.81 -8.66
N LYS A 22 6.22 19.85 -9.21
CA LYS A 22 5.10 19.67 -10.13
C LYS A 22 5.62 19.26 -11.49
N GLU A 23 5.09 18.15 -12.00
CA GLU A 23 5.38 17.62 -13.33
C GLU A 23 4.10 17.55 -14.15
N ILE A 24 4.24 17.55 -15.49
CA ILE A 24 3.13 17.25 -16.37
C ILE A 24 2.78 15.79 -16.21
N PHE A 25 1.52 15.53 -15.93
CA PHE A 25 0.99 14.17 -15.85
C PHE A 25 0.62 13.70 -17.26
N GLU A 26 1.24 12.60 -17.66
CA GLU A 26 0.94 11.87 -18.89
C GLU A 26 0.66 10.43 -18.49
N PRO A 27 -0.58 9.90 -18.68
CA PRO A 27 -0.89 8.53 -18.31
C PRO A 27 -0.13 7.54 -19.19
N ILE A 28 0.24 6.39 -18.63
CA ILE A 28 0.86 5.27 -19.35
C ILE A 28 -0.04 4.84 -20.53
N ASP A 29 -1.33 4.74 -20.25
CA ASP A 29 -2.37 4.46 -21.26
C ASP A 29 -3.60 5.34 -20.99
N PRO A 30 -3.90 6.33 -21.84
CA PRO A 30 -5.07 7.19 -21.68
C PRO A 30 -6.41 6.46 -21.70
N SER A 31 -6.44 5.23 -22.21
CA SER A 31 -7.64 4.37 -22.22
C SER A 31 -7.72 3.46 -20.97
N ASN A 32 -6.73 3.53 -20.06
CA ASN A 32 -6.67 2.74 -18.85
C ASN A 32 -5.80 3.45 -17.78
N VAL A 33 -6.28 4.60 -17.30
CA VAL A 33 -5.61 5.36 -16.22
C VAL A 33 -5.85 4.67 -14.89
N ARG A 34 -4.78 4.33 -14.17
CA ARG A 34 -4.82 3.49 -12.97
C ARG A 34 -4.30 4.24 -11.75
N MET A 35 -5.11 4.26 -10.71
CA MET A 35 -4.82 4.92 -9.44
C MET A 35 -4.93 3.94 -8.30
N TYR A 36 -3.99 3.98 -7.37
CA TYR A 36 -4.06 3.30 -6.09
C TYR A 36 -3.96 4.30 -4.94
N LEU A 37 -4.73 4.06 -3.89
CA LEU A 37 -4.64 4.81 -2.64
C LEU A 37 -4.52 3.82 -1.48
N CYS A 38 -3.46 3.95 -0.68
CA CYS A 38 -3.34 3.22 0.58
C CYS A 38 -4.50 3.60 1.51
N GLY A 39 -5.34 2.60 1.80
CA GLY A 39 -6.54 2.74 2.61
C GLY A 39 -6.26 2.63 4.12
N PRO A 40 -7.30 2.69 4.96
CA PRO A 40 -7.16 2.65 6.40
C PRO A 40 -6.92 1.23 6.94
N THR A 41 -6.25 1.15 8.08
CA THR A 41 -6.33 -0.01 8.98
C THR A 41 -7.65 0.04 9.73
N VAL A 42 -8.45 -1.02 9.63
CA VAL A 42 -9.84 -1.04 10.06
C VAL A 42 -10.00 -1.57 11.49
N TYR A 43 -9.50 -0.81 12.47
CA TYR A 43 -9.58 -1.14 13.90
C TYR A 43 -10.43 -0.15 14.71
N ASP A 44 -10.68 1.06 14.19
CA ASP A 44 -11.46 2.10 14.83
C ASP A 44 -12.05 3.07 13.80
N ARG A 45 -12.95 3.98 14.21
CA ARG A 45 -13.54 4.98 13.33
C ARG A 45 -12.50 5.85 12.64
N ALA A 46 -12.84 6.27 11.42
CA ALA A 46 -12.03 7.23 10.66
C ALA A 46 -11.95 8.58 11.39
N HIS A 47 -10.80 9.22 11.30
CA HIS A 47 -10.62 10.59 11.77
C HIS A 47 -10.45 11.56 10.59
N LEU A 48 -10.43 12.86 10.88
CA LEU A 48 -10.34 13.90 9.85
C LEU A 48 -9.14 13.74 8.90
N GLY A 49 -8.03 13.18 9.37
CA GLY A 49 -6.86 12.88 8.53
C GLY A 49 -7.16 11.85 7.44
N ASN A 50 -7.89 10.78 7.77
CA ASN A 50 -8.34 9.79 6.78
C ASN A 50 -9.29 10.42 5.77
N ALA A 51 -10.28 11.20 6.24
CA ALA A 51 -11.24 11.89 5.40
C ALA A 51 -10.55 12.85 4.41
N ARG A 52 -9.58 13.66 4.88
CA ARG A 52 -8.80 14.56 4.03
C ARG A 52 -8.11 13.83 2.91
N ASN A 53 -7.45 12.70 3.21
CA ASN A 53 -6.75 11.89 2.21
C ASN A 53 -7.73 11.41 1.14
N VAL A 54 -8.86 10.82 1.54
CA VAL A 54 -9.87 10.32 0.61
C VAL A 54 -10.44 11.42 -0.26
N ILE A 55 -10.81 12.58 0.32
CA ILE A 55 -11.39 13.71 -0.43
C ILE A 55 -10.41 14.24 -1.48
N VAL A 56 -9.12 14.36 -1.16
CA VAL A 56 -8.10 14.82 -2.12
C VAL A 56 -8.01 13.88 -3.32
N PHE A 57 -7.99 12.57 -3.08
CA PHE A 57 -7.92 11.58 -4.15
C PHE A 57 -9.27 11.40 -4.88
N ASP A 58 -10.40 11.64 -4.24
CA ASP A 58 -11.71 11.68 -4.88
C ASP A 58 -11.82 12.85 -5.87
N VAL A 59 -11.32 14.03 -5.50
CA VAL A 59 -11.23 15.18 -6.43
C VAL A 59 -10.38 14.83 -7.65
N LEU A 60 -9.23 14.17 -7.47
CA LEU A 60 -8.38 13.74 -8.56
C LEU A 60 -9.08 12.67 -9.42
N PHE A 61 -9.74 11.71 -8.80
CA PHE A 61 -10.52 10.67 -9.49
C PHE A 61 -11.63 11.25 -10.35
N ARG A 62 -12.42 12.19 -9.80
CA ARG A 62 -13.46 12.92 -10.56
C ARG A 62 -12.87 13.68 -11.74
N PHE A 63 -11.76 14.38 -11.50
CA PHE A 63 -11.08 15.15 -12.54
C PHE A 63 -10.58 14.24 -13.67
N PHE A 64 -9.96 13.11 -13.34
CA PHE A 64 -9.52 12.16 -14.37
C PHE A 64 -10.69 11.54 -15.13
N ARG A 65 -11.80 11.23 -14.46
CA ARG A 65 -13.01 10.73 -15.10
C ARG A 65 -13.61 11.74 -16.10
N GLU A 66 -13.53 13.02 -15.81
CA GLU A 66 -13.95 14.07 -16.72
C GLU A 66 -13.01 14.19 -17.92
N VAL A 67 -11.71 14.15 -17.69
CA VAL A 67 -10.68 14.34 -18.74
C VAL A 67 -10.55 13.13 -19.66
N PHE A 68 -10.41 11.94 -19.07
CA PHE A 68 -10.14 10.70 -19.83
C PHE A 68 -11.40 9.89 -20.14
N GLY A 69 -12.49 10.17 -19.44
CA GLY A 69 -13.74 9.41 -19.53
C GLY A 69 -13.88 8.40 -18.38
N ALA A 70 -15.05 8.36 -17.75
CA ALA A 70 -15.31 7.60 -16.54
C ALA A 70 -14.94 6.10 -16.60
N ARG A 71 -15.15 5.47 -17.77
CA ARG A 71 -14.86 4.05 -18.02
C ARG A 71 -13.37 3.72 -18.16
N TYR A 72 -12.52 4.73 -18.33
CA TYR A 72 -11.10 4.59 -18.58
C TYR A 72 -10.24 4.89 -17.36
N VAL A 73 -10.86 5.17 -16.20
CA VAL A 73 -10.15 5.45 -14.96
C VAL A 73 -10.50 4.38 -13.94
N LYS A 74 -9.51 3.58 -13.57
CA LYS A 74 -9.60 2.57 -12.52
C LYS A 74 -8.97 3.13 -11.24
N TYR A 75 -9.75 3.16 -10.16
CA TYR A 75 -9.31 3.62 -8.84
C TYR A 75 -9.48 2.51 -7.82
N VAL A 76 -8.39 2.10 -7.20
CA VAL A 76 -8.34 1.06 -6.16
C VAL A 76 -7.97 1.70 -4.84
N ARG A 77 -8.70 1.36 -3.77
CA ARG A 77 -8.39 1.76 -2.39
C ARG A 77 -8.64 0.57 -1.48
N ASN A 78 -7.58 0.10 -0.81
CA ASN A 78 -7.69 -1.11 0.02
C ASN A 78 -8.24 -0.85 1.42
N PHE A 79 -8.51 -1.96 2.11
CA PHE A 79 -8.64 -2.03 3.56
C PHE A 79 -7.55 -2.94 4.11
N THR A 80 -6.77 -2.44 5.08
CA THR A 80 -5.88 -3.26 5.90
C THR A 80 -6.72 -3.85 7.03
N ASP A 81 -7.16 -5.09 6.85
CA ASP A 81 -8.01 -5.86 7.78
C ASP A 81 -7.23 -6.91 8.58
N ILE A 82 -5.90 -6.84 8.52
CA ILE A 82 -4.97 -7.62 9.34
C ILE A 82 -3.85 -6.71 9.84
N ASP A 83 -3.77 -6.53 11.16
CA ASP A 83 -2.76 -5.69 11.83
C ASP A 83 -2.75 -6.00 13.34
N ASP A 84 -1.63 -5.77 14.00
CA ASP A 84 -1.53 -5.96 15.46
C ASP A 84 -2.48 -5.04 16.25
N LYS A 85 -2.80 -3.85 15.71
CA LYS A 85 -3.79 -2.94 16.31
C LYS A 85 -5.19 -3.54 16.29
N ILE A 86 -5.56 -4.27 15.24
CA ILE A 86 -6.84 -4.97 15.15
C ILE A 86 -6.87 -6.09 16.19
N ASN A 87 -5.79 -6.87 16.30
CA ASN A 87 -5.67 -7.94 17.30
C ASN A 87 -5.76 -7.40 18.73
N GLN A 88 -5.08 -6.27 19.02
CA GLN A 88 -5.14 -5.62 20.31
C GLN A 88 -6.55 -5.09 20.59
N ARG A 89 -7.21 -4.43 19.63
CA ARG A 89 -8.57 -3.94 19.77
C ARG A 89 -9.55 -5.06 20.08
N ALA A 90 -9.40 -6.21 19.39
CA ALA A 90 -10.22 -7.40 19.63
C ALA A 90 -10.11 -7.90 21.09
N LYS A 91 -8.89 -7.96 21.62
CA LYS A 91 -8.64 -8.30 23.03
C LYS A 91 -9.27 -7.30 24.01
N ASP A 92 -9.07 -6.00 23.75
CA ASP A 92 -9.52 -4.92 24.64
C ASP A 92 -11.05 -4.89 24.80
N ILE A 93 -11.79 -5.17 23.73
CA ILE A 93 -13.27 -5.10 23.76
C ILE A 93 -13.95 -6.46 23.80
N GLY A 94 -13.18 -7.57 23.76
CA GLY A 94 -13.71 -8.93 23.85
C GLY A 94 -14.58 -9.34 22.64
N LYS A 95 -14.28 -8.81 21.44
CA LYS A 95 -14.96 -9.16 20.19
C LYS A 95 -14.05 -9.95 19.25
N GLU A 96 -14.65 -10.72 18.36
CA GLU A 96 -13.93 -11.37 17.27
C GLU A 96 -13.36 -10.33 16.29
N ILE A 97 -12.18 -10.60 15.74
CA ILE A 97 -11.48 -9.72 14.79
C ILE A 97 -12.38 -9.38 13.59
N LYS A 98 -13.03 -10.40 13.03
CA LYS A 98 -13.92 -10.21 11.88
C LYS A 98 -15.09 -9.25 12.16
N VAL A 99 -15.65 -9.29 13.35
CA VAL A 99 -16.73 -8.37 13.78
C VAL A 99 -16.22 -6.94 13.80
N ILE A 100 -15.01 -6.71 14.33
CA ILE A 100 -14.41 -5.37 14.40
C ILE A 100 -14.13 -4.83 13.00
N THR A 101 -13.50 -5.63 12.16
CA THR A 101 -13.15 -5.19 10.81
C THR A 101 -14.38 -4.89 9.97
N ASP A 102 -15.41 -5.74 10.02
CA ASP A 102 -16.64 -5.52 9.26
C ASP A 102 -17.42 -4.29 9.78
N GLU A 103 -17.53 -4.08 11.11
CA GLU A 103 -18.14 -2.89 11.71
C GLU A 103 -17.38 -1.61 11.30
N THR A 104 -16.05 -1.64 11.38
CA THR A 104 -15.21 -0.48 11.07
C THR A 104 -15.25 -0.13 9.58
N ILE A 105 -15.24 -1.14 8.69
CA ILE A 105 -15.41 -0.92 7.26
C ILE A 105 -16.78 -0.29 6.97
N ALA A 106 -17.85 -0.78 7.60
CA ALA A 106 -19.18 -0.23 7.41
C ALA A 106 -19.24 1.25 7.83
N TRP A 107 -18.71 1.61 9.01
CA TRP A 107 -18.63 3.00 9.47
C TRP A 107 -17.78 3.87 8.54
N TYR A 108 -16.65 3.35 8.08
CA TYR A 108 -15.79 4.09 7.15
C TYR A 108 -16.50 4.39 5.84
N LEU A 109 -17.22 3.43 5.27
CA LEU A 109 -17.96 3.61 4.02
C LEU A 109 -19.09 4.63 4.20
N GLU A 110 -19.85 4.55 5.30
CA GLU A 110 -20.89 5.52 5.65
C GLU A 110 -20.31 6.94 5.79
N ASP A 111 -19.23 7.09 6.56
CA ASP A 111 -18.56 8.38 6.76
C ASP A 111 -18.06 8.97 5.42
N MET A 112 -17.50 8.15 4.52
CA MET A 112 -17.02 8.60 3.22
C MET A 112 -18.16 8.95 2.26
N GLU A 113 -19.29 8.26 2.32
CA GLU A 113 -20.50 8.57 1.57
C GLU A 113 -21.11 9.90 2.02
N LEU A 114 -21.22 10.12 3.33
CA LEU A 114 -21.70 11.38 3.92
C LEU A 114 -20.83 12.59 3.51
N LEU A 115 -19.54 12.38 3.31
CA LEU A 115 -18.62 13.39 2.79
C LEU A 115 -18.73 13.58 1.26
N GLY A 116 -19.61 12.83 0.59
CA GLY A 116 -19.88 12.95 -0.85
C GLY A 116 -18.80 12.32 -1.73
N ASN A 117 -17.94 11.44 -1.21
CA ASN A 117 -16.92 10.76 -2.02
C ASN A 117 -17.56 9.73 -2.95
N LEU A 118 -17.00 9.58 -4.14
CA LEU A 118 -17.34 8.48 -5.04
C LEU A 118 -16.80 7.15 -4.51
N VAL A 119 -17.54 6.09 -4.79
CA VAL A 119 -17.06 4.73 -4.53
C VAL A 119 -15.90 4.43 -5.49
N PRO A 120 -14.74 3.95 -5.02
CA PRO A 120 -13.65 3.46 -5.87
C PRO A 120 -14.10 2.33 -6.79
N SER A 121 -13.35 2.05 -7.85
CA SER A 121 -13.61 0.93 -8.75
C SER A 121 -13.51 -0.41 -8.03
N GLU A 122 -12.54 -0.52 -7.11
CA GLU A 122 -12.34 -1.70 -6.27
C GLU A 122 -11.87 -1.28 -4.86
N MET A 123 -12.31 -2.05 -3.86
CA MET A 123 -11.91 -1.87 -2.45
C MET A 123 -11.51 -3.23 -1.86
N PRO A 124 -10.33 -3.75 -2.21
CA PRO A 124 -9.86 -5.06 -1.76
C PRO A 124 -9.56 -5.04 -0.25
N LYS A 125 -9.74 -6.21 0.39
CA LYS A 125 -9.25 -6.48 1.75
C LYS A 125 -7.88 -7.16 1.66
N ALA A 126 -6.95 -6.81 2.53
CA ALA A 126 -5.62 -7.40 2.53
C ALA A 126 -5.66 -8.92 2.72
N THR A 127 -6.57 -9.43 3.57
CA THR A 127 -6.71 -10.86 3.83
C THR A 127 -7.11 -11.69 2.60
N ASP A 128 -7.75 -11.09 1.59
CA ASP A 128 -8.12 -11.76 0.35
C ASP A 128 -6.92 -11.98 -0.60
N PHE A 129 -5.78 -11.32 -0.32
CA PHE A 129 -4.58 -11.33 -1.18
C PHE A 129 -3.36 -12.02 -0.55
N VAL A 130 -3.55 -12.76 0.54
CA VAL A 130 -2.43 -13.48 1.21
C VAL A 130 -1.68 -14.44 0.27
N PRO A 131 -2.35 -15.20 -0.62
CA PRO A 131 -1.62 -16.03 -1.58
C PRO A 131 -0.69 -15.23 -2.50
N GLN A 132 -1.09 -14.05 -2.97
CA GLN A 132 -0.28 -13.17 -3.81
C GLN A 132 0.90 -12.58 -3.02
N MET A 133 0.70 -12.28 -1.74
CA MET A 133 1.76 -11.84 -0.84
C MET A 133 2.82 -12.93 -0.66
N ILE A 134 2.41 -14.19 -0.47
CA ILE A 134 3.33 -15.33 -0.37
C ILE A 134 4.16 -15.48 -1.66
N LEU A 135 3.53 -15.42 -2.82
CA LEU A 135 4.22 -15.47 -4.11
C LEU A 135 5.22 -14.33 -4.28
N MET A 136 4.87 -13.13 -3.83
CA MET A 136 5.78 -11.98 -3.87
C MET A 136 6.99 -12.17 -2.96
N ILE A 137 6.80 -12.71 -1.76
CA ILE A 137 7.90 -13.05 -0.84
C ILE A 137 8.84 -14.09 -1.48
N GLU A 138 8.29 -15.16 -2.07
CA GLU A 138 9.09 -16.18 -2.76
C GLU A 138 9.93 -15.56 -3.88
N GLY A 139 9.35 -14.62 -4.64
CA GLY A 139 10.07 -13.85 -5.65
C GLY A 139 11.22 -13.03 -5.08
N LEU A 140 11.00 -12.34 -3.96
CA LEU A 140 12.01 -11.54 -3.27
C LEU A 140 13.14 -12.40 -2.68
N ILE A 141 12.84 -13.56 -2.13
CA ILE A 141 13.84 -14.52 -1.64
C ILE A 141 14.68 -15.03 -2.83
N LYS A 142 14.02 -15.42 -3.92
CA LYS A 142 14.70 -15.94 -5.13
C LYS A 142 15.64 -14.91 -5.77
N SER A 143 15.35 -13.63 -5.62
CA SER A 143 16.19 -12.53 -6.14
C SER A 143 17.16 -11.96 -5.12
N ASP A 144 17.39 -12.63 -3.98
CA ASP A 144 18.30 -12.24 -2.90
C ASP A 144 17.95 -10.89 -2.24
N HIS A 145 16.67 -10.48 -2.28
CA HIS A 145 16.16 -9.28 -1.61
C HIS A 145 15.48 -9.56 -0.29
N ALA A 146 15.25 -10.83 0.05
CA ALA A 146 14.66 -11.24 1.31
C ALA A 146 15.37 -12.50 1.85
N TYR A 147 15.28 -12.69 3.16
CA TYR A 147 15.88 -13.83 3.85
C TYR A 147 14.99 -14.34 4.99
N GLU A 148 15.15 -15.63 5.30
CA GLU A 148 14.47 -16.28 6.42
C GLU A 148 15.31 -16.21 7.68
N ALA A 149 14.68 -15.89 8.82
CA ALA A 149 15.34 -15.88 10.12
C ALA A 149 14.33 -16.16 11.24
N GLN A 150 14.53 -17.26 11.96
CA GLN A 150 13.72 -17.65 13.14
C GLN A 150 12.19 -17.64 12.86
N GLY A 151 11.78 -18.21 11.72
CA GLY A 151 10.38 -18.27 11.31
C GLY A 151 9.81 -16.96 10.75
N HIS A 152 10.61 -15.91 10.67
CA HIS A 152 10.28 -14.66 9.98
C HIS A 152 10.87 -14.66 8.57
N VAL A 153 10.27 -13.89 7.66
CA VAL A 153 10.92 -13.48 6.42
C VAL A 153 11.09 -11.97 6.46
N MET A 154 12.31 -11.53 6.22
CA MET A 154 12.72 -10.13 6.26
C MET A 154 13.12 -9.63 4.88
N PHE A 155 12.74 -8.40 4.54
CA PHE A 155 13.32 -7.69 3.41
C PHE A 155 14.69 -7.15 3.82
N SER A 156 15.71 -7.39 2.97
CA SER A 156 17.06 -6.87 3.15
C SER A 156 17.18 -5.47 2.56
N VAL A 157 17.15 -4.44 3.40
CA VAL A 157 17.21 -3.05 2.93
C VAL A 157 18.50 -2.74 2.17
N GLU A 158 19.63 -3.32 2.58
CA GLU A 158 20.93 -3.14 1.90
C GLU A 158 20.97 -3.69 0.48
N SER A 159 20.06 -4.64 0.16
CA SER A 159 19.97 -5.22 -1.18
C SER A 159 19.39 -4.26 -2.22
N TYR A 160 18.66 -3.22 -1.79
CA TYR A 160 18.07 -2.20 -2.65
C TYR A 160 18.82 -0.86 -2.52
N LYS A 161 19.69 -0.58 -3.48
CA LYS A 161 20.61 0.57 -3.43
C LYS A 161 19.94 1.94 -3.41
N ASP A 162 18.71 2.03 -3.96
CA ASP A 162 17.96 3.27 -4.04
C ASP A 162 17.01 3.48 -2.84
N TYR A 163 17.15 2.67 -1.76
CA TYR A 163 16.33 2.81 -0.57
C TYR A 163 16.53 4.18 0.08
N GLY A 164 15.42 4.86 0.37
CA GLY A 164 15.41 6.24 0.86
C GLY A 164 15.23 7.30 -0.22
N SER A 165 15.22 6.91 -1.51
CA SER A 165 15.09 7.85 -2.63
C SER A 165 13.73 8.55 -2.67
N LEU A 166 12.65 7.90 -2.26
CA LEU A 166 11.30 8.48 -2.21
C LEU A 166 11.18 9.47 -1.04
N SER A 167 11.56 9.05 0.15
CA SER A 167 11.49 9.87 1.37
C SER A 167 12.56 10.96 1.40
N GLY A 168 13.66 10.75 0.66
CA GLY A 168 14.83 11.60 0.63
C GLY A 168 15.57 11.62 1.97
N ARG A 169 15.49 10.53 2.72
CA ARG A 169 16.21 10.33 3.97
C ARG A 169 17.48 9.54 3.71
N SER A 170 18.56 9.90 4.39
CA SER A 170 19.75 9.06 4.43
C SER A 170 19.51 7.85 5.36
N ILE A 171 20.30 6.79 5.19
CA ILE A 171 20.26 5.62 6.08
C ILE A 171 20.52 6.04 7.54
N GLU A 172 21.45 6.96 7.75
CA GLU A 172 21.77 7.51 9.07
C GLU A 172 20.56 8.23 9.70
N ASP A 173 19.83 9.05 8.92
CA ASP A 173 18.61 9.74 9.39
C ASP A 173 17.51 8.75 9.74
N MET A 174 17.39 7.67 8.97
CA MET A 174 16.41 6.63 9.24
C MET A 174 16.74 5.88 10.53
N LEU A 175 18.00 5.53 10.76
CA LEU A 175 18.47 4.88 12.00
C LEU A 175 18.28 5.79 13.21
N ALA A 176 18.56 7.08 13.07
CA ALA A 176 18.42 8.05 14.15
C ALA A 176 16.96 8.38 14.48
N GLY A 177 16.06 8.33 13.49
CA GLY A 177 14.64 8.68 13.62
C GLY A 177 13.70 7.50 13.80
N ALA A 178 14.14 6.29 13.52
CA ALA A 178 13.33 5.09 13.68
C ALA A 178 13.35 4.63 15.14
N ARG A 179 12.19 4.27 15.67
CA ARG A 179 12.10 3.30 16.75
C ARG A 179 12.52 1.94 16.17
N VAL A 180 13.84 1.76 16.00
CA VAL A 180 14.39 0.54 15.42
C VAL A 180 14.22 -0.56 16.49
N GLU A 181 13.28 -1.44 16.26
CA GLU A 181 13.17 -2.65 17.06
C GLU A 181 14.40 -3.52 16.77
N ILE A 182 15.29 -3.62 17.76
CA ILE A 182 16.42 -4.53 17.70
C ILE A 182 15.87 -5.93 17.95
N ALA A 183 15.65 -6.67 16.88
CA ALA A 183 15.17 -8.04 16.98
C ALA A 183 16.28 -9.02 16.54
N PRO A 184 16.46 -10.14 17.23
CA PRO A 184 17.58 -11.08 16.97
C PRO A 184 17.51 -11.75 15.59
N TYR A 185 16.37 -11.67 14.91
CA TYR A 185 16.16 -12.19 13.57
C TYR A 185 16.49 -11.16 12.45
N LYS A 186 16.84 -9.92 12.78
CA LYS A 186 17.27 -8.90 11.82
C LYS A 186 18.77 -8.92 11.58
N VAL A 187 19.18 -8.94 10.33
CA VAL A 187 20.58 -8.76 9.92
C VAL A 187 20.98 -7.28 9.98
N ASN A 188 20.10 -6.41 9.46
CA ASN A 188 20.26 -4.95 9.53
C ASN A 188 19.09 -4.34 10.31
N PRO A 189 19.31 -3.34 11.18
CA PRO A 189 18.25 -2.69 11.94
C PRO A 189 17.11 -2.13 11.07
N LEU A 190 17.37 -1.71 9.83
CA LEU A 190 16.38 -1.19 8.90
C LEU A 190 15.58 -2.27 8.17
N ASP A 191 16.02 -3.54 8.22
CA ASP A 191 15.27 -4.63 7.61
C ASP A 191 13.86 -4.68 8.17
N PHE A 192 12.88 -4.96 7.31
CA PHE A 192 11.49 -4.97 7.72
C PHE A 192 10.80 -6.30 7.41
N VAL A 193 9.77 -6.58 8.18
CA VAL A 193 9.07 -7.86 8.13
C VAL A 193 8.24 -7.97 6.85
N LEU A 194 8.41 -9.08 6.13
CA LEU A 194 7.53 -9.53 5.05
C LEU A 194 6.56 -10.61 5.53
N TRP A 195 7.02 -11.50 6.42
CA TRP A 195 6.23 -12.55 7.04
C TRP A 195 6.63 -12.75 8.48
N LYS A 196 5.66 -12.92 9.39
CA LYS A 196 5.94 -13.21 10.81
C LYS A 196 5.08 -14.36 11.31
N PRO A 197 5.60 -15.19 12.23
CA PRO A 197 4.86 -16.29 12.83
C PRO A 197 3.56 -15.80 13.50
N SER A 198 2.53 -16.63 13.45
CA SER A 198 1.29 -16.42 14.18
C SER A 198 0.97 -17.62 15.04
N SER A 199 0.70 -17.37 16.33
CA SER A 199 0.15 -18.36 17.25
C SER A 199 -1.29 -18.72 16.87
N ASP A 200 -1.80 -19.81 17.43
CA ASP A 200 -3.14 -20.34 17.09
C ASP A 200 -4.29 -19.40 17.48
N ASP A 201 -4.07 -18.53 18.46
CA ASP A 201 -5.01 -17.50 18.92
C ASP A 201 -5.03 -16.23 18.06
N LEU A 202 -4.13 -16.14 17.08
CA LEU A 202 -4.04 -15.00 16.15
C LEU A 202 -4.35 -15.43 14.71
N PRO A 203 -4.81 -14.49 13.85
CA PRO A 203 -4.92 -14.76 12.43
C PRO A 203 -3.61 -15.27 11.84
N GLY A 204 -3.69 -16.29 10.99
CA GLY A 204 -2.52 -16.85 10.37
C GLY A 204 -2.89 -17.78 9.21
N TRP A 205 -2.01 -17.85 8.24
CA TRP A 205 -2.10 -18.64 7.02
C TRP A 205 -0.90 -19.56 6.91
N GLU A 206 -1.09 -20.71 6.30
CA GLU A 206 0.00 -21.62 5.96
C GLU A 206 0.87 -21.00 4.89
N SER A 207 2.18 -21.16 5.03
CA SER A 207 3.18 -20.67 4.09
C SER A 207 4.40 -21.60 4.07
N PRO A 208 5.33 -21.45 3.08
CA PRO A 208 6.59 -22.19 3.06
C PRO A 208 7.44 -21.99 4.34
N TRP A 209 7.24 -20.88 5.06
CA TRP A 209 7.97 -20.51 6.28
C TRP A 209 7.23 -20.86 7.56
N GLY A 210 6.15 -21.63 7.45
CA GLY A 210 5.25 -21.99 8.53
C GLY A 210 4.04 -21.08 8.65
N ARG A 211 3.16 -21.39 9.61
CA ARG A 211 1.95 -20.63 9.88
C ARG A 211 2.29 -19.22 10.37
N GLY A 212 1.78 -18.20 9.69
CA GLY A 212 2.12 -16.82 9.99
C GLY A 212 1.18 -15.82 9.31
N ARG A 213 1.59 -14.57 9.30
CA ARG A 213 0.88 -13.46 8.69
C ARG A 213 1.82 -12.49 7.96
N PRO A 214 1.34 -11.78 6.92
CA PRO A 214 2.15 -10.82 6.19
C PRO A 214 2.52 -9.60 7.03
N GLY A 215 3.63 -8.97 6.66
CA GLY A 215 3.99 -7.63 7.11
C GLY A 215 3.14 -6.57 6.42
N TRP A 216 2.84 -5.48 7.12
CA TRP A 216 1.95 -4.40 6.67
C TRP A 216 2.30 -3.81 5.30
N HIS A 217 3.60 -3.67 4.98
CA HIS A 217 4.04 -3.02 3.74
C HIS A 217 3.83 -3.89 2.50
N LEU A 218 3.73 -5.20 2.68
CA LEU A 218 3.59 -6.16 1.58
C LEU A 218 2.19 -6.13 0.96
N GLU A 219 1.18 -5.80 1.75
CA GLU A 219 -0.22 -5.82 1.35
C GLU A 219 -0.47 -4.97 0.11
N CYS A 220 -0.10 -3.70 0.18
CA CYS A 220 -0.30 -2.75 -0.92
C CYS A 220 0.51 -3.14 -2.17
N SER A 221 1.76 -3.60 -1.99
CA SER A 221 2.59 -4.06 -3.11
C SER A 221 1.97 -5.25 -3.86
N ALA A 222 1.44 -6.24 -3.13
CA ALA A 222 0.79 -7.41 -3.74
C ALA A 222 -0.55 -7.03 -4.39
N MET A 223 -1.37 -6.22 -3.72
CA MET A 223 -2.66 -5.78 -4.26
C MET A 223 -2.50 -4.89 -5.50
N THR A 224 -1.54 -3.96 -5.51
CA THR A 224 -1.27 -3.12 -6.68
C THR A 224 -0.80 -3.94 -7.86
N HIS A 225 0.11 -4.87 -7.65
CA HIS A 225 0.58 -5.76 -8.72
C HIS A 225 -0.55 -6.58 -9.33
N GLU A 226 -1.38 -7.22 -8.50
CA GLU A 226 -2.48 -8.06 -8.95
C GLU A 226 -3.57 -7.27 -9.68
N LEU A 227 -3.97 -6.11 -9.14
CA LEU A 227 -5.12 -5.36 -9.63
C LEU A 227 -4.77 -4.32 -10.72
N LEU A 228 -3.56 -3.79 -10.69
CA LEU A 228 -3.13 -2.70 -11.57
C LEU A 228 -1.93 -3.07 -12.45
N GLY A 229 -1.26 -4.20 -12.17
CA GLY A 229 -0.07 -4.65 -12.90
C GLY A 229 1.23 -4.03 -12.38
N GLU A 230 2.34 -4.34 -13.07
CA GLU A 230 3.70 -3.93 -12.67
C GLU A 230 3.94 -2.43 -12.72
N SER A 231 3.15 -1.70 -13.51
CA SER A 231 3.25 -0.25 -13.66
C SER A 231 1.85 0.35 -13.70
N PHE A 232 1.63 1.43 -12.95
CA PHE A 232 0.39 2.19 -12.95
C PHE A 232 0.66 3.68 -12.73
N ASP A 233 -0.34 4.55 -12.91
CA ASP A 233 -0.11 5.97 -13.09
C ASP A 233 0.04 6.74 -11.77
N ILE A 234 -0.74 6.39 -10.74
CA ILE A 234 -0.77 7.12 -9.45
C ILE A 234 -0.73 6.14 -8.29
N HIS A 235 0.29 6.27 -7.46
CA HIS A 235 0.35 5.68 -6.12
C HIS A 235 0.19 6.79 -5.08
N GLY A 236 -0.87 6.72 -4.30
CA GLY A 236 -1.25 7.76 -3.37
C GLY A 236 -1.35 7.31 -1.92
N GLY A 237 -1.22 8.30 -1.03
CA GLY A 237 -1.36 8.12 0.41
C GLY A 237 -1.12 9.42 1.16
N GLY A 238 -1.30 9.39 2.48
CA GLY A 238 -0.92 10.50 3.35
C GLY A 238 0.60 10.71 3.36
N ASN A 239 1.05 11.93 3.62
CA ASN A 239 2.49 12.23 3.75
C ASN A 239 3.15 11.46 4.89
N ASP A 240 2.39 11.06 5.89
CA ASP A 240 2.81 10.22 7.01
C ASP A 240 3.16 8.79 6.58
N LEU A 241 2.59 8.32 5.45
CA LEU A 241 2.89 7.03 4.86
C LEU A 241 4.15 7.03 3.99
N MET A 242 4.69 8.20 3.61
CA MET A 242 5.86 8.28 2.73
C MET A 242 7.04 7.46 3.27
N PHE A 243 7.25 7.51 4.58
CA PHE A 243 8.24 6.68 5.27
C PHE A 243 7.69 6.16 6.61
N PRO A 244 7.78 4.84 6.88
CA PRO A 244 8.45 3.83 6.06
C PRO A 244 7.58 3.16 4.99
N HIS A 245 6.23 3.35 5.00
CA HIS A 245 5.29 2.51 4.26
C HIS A 245 5.52 2.52 2.73
N HIS A 246 5.41 3.70 2.08
CA HIS A 246 5.58 3.80 0.62
C HIS A 246 7.03 3.55 0.18
N GLU A 247 8.03 3.90 1.01
CA GLU A 247 9.42 3.56 0.72
C GLU A 247 9.62 2.03 0.66
N ASN A 248 9.01 1.30 1.62
CA ASN A 248 9.08 -0.15 1.67
C ASN A 248 8.30 -0.80 0.52
N GLU A 249 7.13 -0.26 0.16
CA GLU A 249 6.38 -0.71 -1.01
C GLU A 249 7.16 -0.53 -2.32
N LEU A 250 7.80 0.65 -2.48
CA LEU A 250 8.68 0.93 -3.62
C LEU A 250 9.82 -0.09 -3.71
N ALA A 251 10.50 -0.35 -2.58
CA ALA A 251 11.59 -1.32 -2.52
C ALA A 251 11.11 -2.73 -2.91
N GLN A 252 10.00 -3.21 -2.31
CA GLN A 252 9.41 -4.52 -2.62
C GLN A 252 9.05 -4.64 -4.10
N SER A 253 8.35 -3.65 -4.65
CA SER A 253 7.88 -3.67 -6.04
C SER A 253 9.05 -3.64 -7.03
N LYS A 254 10.05 -2.78 -6.80
CA LYS A 254 11.24 -2.67 -7.67
C LYS A 254 12.12 -3.90 -7.62
N CYS A 255 12.26 -4.54 -6.48
CA CYS A 255 13.06 -5.75 -6.32
C CYS A 255 12.35 -7.00 -6.87
N CYS A 256 11.02 -7.06 -6.76
CA CYS A 256 10.24 -8.18 -7.31
C CYS A 256 10.00 -8.05 -8.81
N PHE A 257 9.75 -6.81 -9.30
CA PHE A 257 9.42 -6.49 -10.69
C PHE A 257 10.32 -5.37 -11.22
N PRO A 258 11.60 -5.67 -11.56
CA PRO A 258 12.58 -4.64 -11.93
C PRO A 258 12.20 -3.82 -13.19
N SER A 259 11.37 -4.39 -14.07
CA SER A 259 10.87 -3.72 -15.28
C SER A 259 9.69 -2.78 -15.00
N GLY A 260 9.05 -2.94 -13.86
CA GLY A 260 7.87 -2.15 -13.48
C GLY A 260 8.19 -0.71 -13.12
N GLY A 261 7.20 0.17 -13.31
CA GLY A 261 7.17 1.51 -12.75
C GLY A 261 6.42 1.51 -11.42
N PHE A 262 6.89 2.27 -10.44
CA PHE A 262 6.19 2.46 -9.16
C PHE A 262 5.78 3.93 -9.06
#